data_74288a5021a45f98b3f5e6e75c97fcf5
#
_entry.id   74288a5021a45f98b3f5e6e75c97fcf5
#
_cell.length_a   1.000
_cell.length_b   1.000
_cell.length_c   1.000
_cell.angle_alpha   90.00
_cell.angle_beta   90.00
_cell.angle_gamma   90.00
#
_symmetry.space_group_name_H-M   'P 1'
#
loop_
_entity.id
_entity.type
_entity.pdbx_description
1 polymer ?
#
loop_
_entity_poly.entity_id
_entity_poly.type
_entity_poly.pdbx_seq_one_letter_code
_entity_poly.pdbx_strand_id
1 'polypeptide(L)'
;MTKEQNPYLPPRIRRWLSRWTTLEDIERSLVDEPSSGLEAWARTTAGVVAMLVFVQGVTGVLLAFYYVPSAESAHTTVAYIEKVLPAGSWLRALHHYGSQWLTLFLVLHLAQMFWRRGYSRRPVGWMSTVILLALVLAGGATGYSLPWDARAFFGTRVTEGIAGGLPLVGDASRRWLLGGMEITPVTLARFFALHVLVVPMLILLVITARLFVFRERGIVSDEEERRLEGWMFGQVGRNAIAAGLVFLALALWAARFYAPLGPAADTAAPGYLPRPGAQFLWLFQLLKYLPGRVASAVAVALPALIFIGLASLPFLNPPRLRKVMARPRRNLGAVLFVLGFALFTTMTVIAYVEDVRDPRVRDQLARQAKEEEAFRAAPFSPLRTRTSESNIEDEVEGDADRVAASDGAGGNLRPSASPQSSPSTSASPPQTVVSATSPPDSYITNCSGCHGTRGQGVFPFPRLIGVTSKPRRSVEDLVGIINDPAAYGLQPTMPSFATKISDEDKREIAAWIAVLKKR
;
A
#
# COMPACT_ATOMS: atom_id res chain seq x y z
N MET A 1 6.52 -53.33 17.16
CA MET A 1 7.84 -52.74 17.48
C MET A 1 7.57 -51.42 18.18
N THR A 2 7.93 -51.36 19.43
CA THR A 2 7.71 -50.21 20.33
C THR A 2 8.41 -48.97 19.78
N LYS A 3 7.66 -47.86 19.64
CA LYS A 3 8.20 -46.51 19.38
C LYS A 3 9.48 -46.33 20.22
N GLU A 4 10.63 -46.17 19.58
CA GLU A 4 11.86 -45.79 20.27
C GLU A 4 11.61 -44.46 20.97
N GLN A 5 11.33 -44.59 22.26
CA GLN A 5 11.07 -43.48 23.12
C GLN A 5 12.42 -42.85 23.44
N ASN A 6 12.66 -41.63 22.97
CA ASN A 6 13.85 -40.86 23.31
C ASN A 6 14.09 -40.93 24.84
N PRO A 7 15.14 -41.64 25.31
CA PRO A 7 15.33 -41.97 26.72
C PRO A 7 15.76 -40.76 27.56
N TYR A 8 16.08 -39.63 26.93
CA TYR A 8 16.71 -38.47 27.57
C TYR A 8 15.73 -37.44 28.16
N LEU A 9 14.42 -37.60 27.95
CA LEU A 9 13.42 -36.67 28.46
C LEU A 9 12.54 -37.31 29.56
N PRO A 10 12.39 -36.66 30.73
CA PRO A 10 11.51 -37.14 31.79
C PRO A 10 10.07 -37.35 31.29
N PRO A 11 9.35 -38.38 31.75
CA PRO A 11 8.01 -38.72 31.27
C PRO A 11 6.97 -37.61 31.43
N ARG A 12 7.17 -36.68 32.40
CA ARG A 12 6.29 -35.51 32.60
C ARG A 12 6.51 -34.45 31.53
N ILE A 13 7.77 -34.16 31.18
CA ILE A 13 8.12 -33.20 30.15
C ILE A 13 7.71 -33.73 28.78
N ARG A 14 7.91 -35.03 28.53
CA ARG A 14 7.49 -35.67 27.30
C ARG A 14 5.97 -35.63 27.11
N ARG A 15 5.20 -35.94 28.16
CA ARG A 15 3.71 -35.80 28.16
C ARG A 15 3.26 -34.34 28.03
N TRP A 16 4.01 -33.40 28.55
CA TRP A 16 3.74 -31.96 28.40
C TRP A 16 4.05 -31.51 26.96
N LEU A 17 5.21 -31.88 26.39
CA LEU A 17 5.59 -31.58 25.01
C LEU A 17 4.67 -32.26 23.98
N SER A 18 4.22 -33.49 24.25
CA SER A 18 3.28 -34.19 23.37
C SER A 18 1.84 -33.60 23.43
N ARG A 19 1.55 -32.74 24.38
CA ARG A 19 0.31 -31.94 24.41
C ARG A 19 0.41 -30.68 23.57
N TRP A 20 1.63 -30.26 23.22
CA TRP A 20 1.90 -29.13 22.36
C TRP A 20 2.16 -29.64 20.95
N THR A 21 1.93 -28.79 19.95
CA THR A 21 2.13 -29.07 18.54
C THR A 21 3.49 -29.73 18.29
N THR A 22 3.50 -30.97 17.80
CA THR A 22 4.72 -31.61 17.31
C THR A 22 4.98 -31.19 15.86
N LEU A 23 6.23 -31.35 15.39
CA LEU A 23 6.58 -31.14 13.97
C LEU A 23 5.66 -31.98 13.06
N GLU A 24 5.30 -33.22 13.50
CA GLU A 24 4.36 -34.10 12.79
C GLU A 24 2.98 -33.47 12.63
N ASP A 25 2.45 -32.77 13.66
CA ASP A 25 1.15 -32.10 13.59
C ASP A 25 1.19 -30.92 12.61
N ILE A 26 2.30 -30.20 12.57
CA ILE A 26 2.50 -29.12 11.60
C ILE A 26 2.49 -29.69 10.19
N GLU A 27 3.22 -30.77 9.97
CA GLU A 27 3.30 -31.43 8.67
C GLU A 27 1.97 -32.05 8.25
N ARG A 28 1.27 -32.74 9.15
CA ARG A 28 -0.09 -33.24 8.88
C ARG A 28 -1.05 -32.13 8.48
N SER A 29 -0.86 -30.92 9.02
CA SER A 29 -1.67 -29.75 8.64
C SER A 29 -1.34 -29.22 7.25
N LEU A 30 -0.10 -29.38 6.81
CA LEU A 30 0.39 -28.91 5.49
C LEU A 30 0.14 -29.93 4.37
N VAL A 31 -0.13 -31.19 4.73
CA VAL A 31 -0.26 -32.28 3.78
C VAL A 31 -1.70 -32.77 3.70
N ASP A 32 -2.29 -32.70 2.51
CA ASP A 32 -3.73 -32.94 2.34
C ASP A 32 -4.13 -34.43 2.26
N GLU A 33 -3.48 -35.21 1.44
CA GLU A 33 -3.77 -36.65 1.22
C GLU A 33 -2.54 -37.35 0.60
N PRO A 34 -2.34 -38.66 0.85
CA PRO A 34 -1.28 -39.39 0.19
C PRO A 34 -1.39 -39.34 -1.34
N SER A 35 -0.32 -38.99 -2.01
CA SER A 35 -0.24 -38.89 -3.46
C SER A 35 1.16 -39.26 -3.94
N SER A 36 1.28 -39.66 -5.19
CA SER A 36 2.54 -40.08 -5.81
C SER A 36 2.86 -39.29 -7.07
N GLY A 37 4.10 -39.38 -7.52
CA GLY A 37 4.55 -38.76 -8.78
C GLY A 37 4.38 -37.22 -8.79
N LEU A 38 3.96 -36.69 -9.92
CA LEU A 38 3.77 -35.24 -10.14
C LEU A 38 2.72 -34.62 -9.21
N GLU A 39 1.72 -35.39 -8.80
CA GLU A 39 0.70 -34.91 -7.88
C GLU A 39 1.27 -34.61 -6.48
N ALA A 40 2.21 -35.41 -6.01
CA ALA A 40 2.89 -35.15 -4.73
C ALA A 40 3.75 -33.87 -4.79
N TRP A 41 4.40 -33.59 -5.92
CA TRP A 41 5.11 -32.33 -6.13
C TRP A 41 4.16 -31.13 -6.21
N ALA A 42 3.02 -31.27 -6.87
CA ALA A 42 2.02 -30.20 -6.91
C ALA A 42 1.49 -29.83 -5.50
N ARG A 43 1.56 -30.74 -4.52
CA ARG A 43 1.13 -30.48 -3.12
C ARG A 43 2.14 -29.73 -2.26
N THR A 44 3.32 -29.39 -2.80
CA THR A 44 4.35 -28.66 -2.05
C THR A 44 4.02 -27.18 -1.81
N THR A 45 2.96 -26.63 -2.44
CA THR A 45 2.56 -25.23 -2.28
C THR A 45 2.27 -24.85 -0.83
N ALA A 46 1.72 -25.76 -0.01
CA ALA A 46 1.49 -25.51 1.40
C ALA A 46 2.81 -25.29 2.17
N GLY A 47 3.83 -26.14 1.89
CA GLY A 47 5.17 -25.99 2.46
C GLY A 47 5.86 -24.71 2.02
N VAL A 48 5.71 -24.32 0.75
CA VAL A 48 6.23 -23.05 0.22
C VAL A 48 5.55 -21.86 0.91
N VAL A 49 4.23 -21.87 1.07
CA VAL A 49 3.49 -20.81 1.80
C VAL A 49 3.99 -20.70 3.24
N ALA A 50 4.16 -21.82 3.94
CA ALA A 50 4.66 -21.82 5.31
C ALA A 50 6.07 -21.21 5.40
N MET A 51 6.97 -21.58 4.49
CA MET A 51 8.31 -20.99 4.39
C MET A 51 8.25 -19.49 4.12
N LEU A 52 7.41 -19.05 3.16
CA LEU A 52 7.27 -17.62 2.85
C LEU A 52 6.70 -16.82 4.02
N VAL A 53 5.73 -17.36 4.76
CA VAL A 53 5.23 -16.73 6.01
C VAL A 53 6.34 -16.59 7.04
N PHE A 54 7.17 -17.63 7.20
CA PHE A 54 8.32 -17.59 8.09
C PHE A 54 9.33 -16.50 7.66
N VAL A 55 9.68 -16.45 6.37
CA VAL A 55 10.57 -15.42 5.81
C VAL A 55 10.01 -14.02 6.05
N GLN A 56 8.70 -13.81 5.83
CA GLN A 56 8.05 -12.51 6.09
C GLN A 56 8.13 -12.13 7.57
N GLY A 57 7.90 -13.07 8.48
CA GLY A 57 8.02 -12.83 9.93
C GLY A 57 9.44 -12.44 10.32
N VAL A 58 10.45 -13.22 9.92
CA VAL A 58 11.85 -12.96 10.25
C VAL A 58 12.33 -11.63 9.67
N THR A 59 12.13 -11.42 8.37
CA THR A 59 12.56 -10.17 7.70
C THR A 59 11.82 -8.96 8.23
N GLY A 60 10.52 -9.08 8.53
CA GLY A 60 9.71 -8.01 9.11
C GLY A 60 10.19 -7.58 10.50
N VAL A 61 10.49 -8.55 11.38
CA VAL A 61 11.06 -8.26 12.71
C VAL A 61 12.42 -7.56 12.59
N LEU A 62 13.31 -8.06 11.72
CA LEU A 62 14.63 -7.44 11.52
C LEU A 62 14.51 -5.99 10.98
N LEU A 63 13.59 -5.73 10.07
CA LEU A 63 13.34 -4.37 9.58
C LEU A 63 12.74 -3.45 10.67
N ALA A 64 11.85 -3.99 11.51
CA ALA A 64 11.21 -3.24 12.58
C ALA A 64 12.19 -2.70 13.65
N PHE A 65 13.33 -3.36 13.85
CA PHE A 65 14.38 -2.86 14.77
C PHE A 65 14.97 -1.50 14.35
N TYR A 66 14.92 -1.18 13.08
CA TYR A 66 15.52 0.05 12.54
C TYR A 66 14.48 1.09 12.11
N TYR A 67 13.19 0.73 12.12
CA TYR A 67 12.12 1.58 11.60
C TYR A 67 11.51 2.47 12.68
N VAL A 68 11.35 3.76 12.40
CA VAL A 68 10.68 4.73 13.28
C VAL A 68 9.38 5.20 12.62
N PRO A 69 8.18 4.92 13.19
CA PRO A 69 6.89 5.22 12.60
C PRO A 69 6.47 6.68 12.81
N SER A 70 7.26 7.64 12.36
CA SER A 70 6.91 9.06 12.35
C SER A 70 7.06 9.65 10.94
N ALA A 71 6.28 10.66 10.61
CA ALA A 71 6.33 11.28 9.29
C ALA A 71 7.71 11.89 8.98
N GLU A 72 8.40 12.38 10.01
CA GLU A 72 9.72 13.02 9.92
C GLU A 72 10.84 11.98 9.75
N SER A 73 10.71 10.81 10.37
CA SER A 73 11.82 9.84 10.49
C SER A 73 11.63 8.57 9.66
N ALA A 74 10.40 8.21 9.27
CA ALA A 74 10.10 6.95 8.60
C ALA A 74 10.91 6.78 7.32
N HIS A 75 10.88 7.76 6.42
CA HIS A 75 11.63 7.72 5.18
C HIS A 75 13.14 7.63 5.43
N THR A 76 13.67 8.44 6.36
CA THR A 76 15.10 8.45 6.73
C THR A 76 15.55 7.11 7.26
N THR A 77 14.75 6.47 8.14
CA THR A 77 15.10 5.16 8.69
C THR A 77 15.06 4.05 7.63
N VAL A 78 14.12 4.10 6.68
CA VAL A 78 14.10 3.18 5.53
C VAL A 78 15.28 3.45 4.59
N ALA A 79 15.64 4.71 4.35
CA ALA A 79 16.84 5.06 3.58
C ALA A 79 18.13 4.59 4.26
N TYR A 80 18.19 4.63 5.60
CA TYR A 80 19.31 4.07 6.37
C TYR A 80 19.42 2.55 6.16
N ILE A 81 18.30 1.82 6.27
CA ILE A 81 18.26 0.37 5.98
C ILE A 81 18.77 0.09 4.56
N GLU A 82 18.30 0.87 3.57
CA GLU A 82 18.62 0.65 2.16
C GLU A 82 20.08 0.94 1.83
N LYS A 83 20.67 2.00 2.41
CA LYS A 83 21.95 2.56 1.96
C LYS A 83 23.12 2.32 2.90
N VAL A 84 22.86 2.11 4.19
CA VAL A 84 23.91 2.07 5.23
C VAL A 84 24.02 0.70 5.90
N LEU A 85 22.88 0.05 6.15
CA LEU A 85 22.86 -1.22 6.88
C LEU A 85 23.45 -2.34 5.98
N PRO A 86 24.47 -3.10 6.45
CA PRO A 86 24.97 -4.25 5.72
C PRO A 86 23.85 -5.24 5.37
N ALA A 87 23.72 -5.60 4.09
CA ALA A 87 22.63 -6.42 3.53
C ALA A 87 21.20 -5.86 3.74
N GLY A 88 21.06 -4.60 4.19
CA GLY A 88 19.76 -4.00 4.47
C GLY A 88 18.87 -3.85 3.23
N SER A 89 19.44 -3.46 2.08
CA SER A 89 18.73 -3.39 0.81
C SER A 89 18.22 -4.76 0.37
N TRP A 90 19.04 -5.81 0.52
CA TRP A 90 18.64 -7.19 0.23
C TRP A 90 17.55 -7.67 1.19
N LEU A 91 17.68 -7.40 2.49
CA LEU A 91 16.67 -7.74 3.50
C LEU A 91 15.32 -7.08 3.20
N ARG A 92 15.35 -5.79 2.83
CA ARG A 92 14.15 -5.04 2.45
C ARG A 92 13.54 -5.57 1.15
N ALA A 93 14.36 -5.88 0.15
CA ALA A 93 13.92 -6.47 -1.11
C ALA A 93 13.32 -7.87 -0.89
N LEU A 94 13.93 -8.70 -0.03
CA LEU A 94 13.42 -10.02 0.34
C LEU A 94 12.03 -9.93 1.01
N HIS A 95 11.83 -8.96 1.91
CA HIS A 95 10.54 -8.71 2.53
C HIS A 95 9.50 -8.20 1.50
N HIS A 96 9.87 -7.22 0.69
CA HIS A 96 8.99 -6.63 -0.32
C HIS A 96 8.53 -7.64 -1.37
N TYR A 97 9.46 -8.32 -2.04
CA TYR A 97 9.12 -9.30 -3.06
C TYR A 97 8.54 -10.58 -2.47
N GLY A 98 9.00 -10.98 -1.28
CA GLY A 98 8.47 -12.13 -0.57
C GLY A 98 6.98 -12.01 -0.27
N SER A 99 6.47 -10.80 0.01
CA SER A 99 5.03 -10.57 0.19
C SER A 99 4.22 -10.80 -1.10
N GLN A 100 4.77 -10.44 -2.25
CA GLN A 100 4.15 -10.66 -3.56
C GLN A 100 4.16 -12.16 -3.92
N TRP A 101 5.27 -12.85 -3.67
CA TRP A 101 5.39 -14.28 -3.87
C TRP A 101 4.46 -15.06 -2.92
N LEU A 102 4.36 -14.63 -1.66
CA LEU A 102 3.42 -15.22 -0.71
C LEU A 102 1.97 -15.11 -1.20
N THR A 103 1.58 -13.95 -1.71
CA THR A 103 0.26 -13.74 -2.32
C THR A 103 0.05 -14.70 -3.51
N LEU A 104 1.02 -14.80 -4.41
CA LEU A 104 0.98 -15.69 -5.57
C LEU A 104 0.82 -17.15 -5.14
N PHE A 105 1.64 -17.63 -4.20
CA PHE A 105 1.60 -19.03 -3.74
C PHE A 105 0.34 -19.33 -2.93
N LEU A 106 -0.24 -18.39 -2.20
CA LEU A 106 -1.55 -18.54 -1.56
C LEU A 106 -2.67 -18.68 -2.59
N VAL A 107 -2.65 -17.88 -3.66
CA VAL A 107 -3.62 -18.00 -4.76
C VAL A 107 -3.47 -19.35 -5.47
N LEU A 108 -2.23 -19.78 -5.76
CA LEU A 108 -1.96 -21.10 -6.34
C LEU A 108 -2.44 -22.25 -5.42
N HIS A 109 -2.21 -22.12 -4.12
CA HIS A 109 -2.67 -23.10 -3.15
C HIS A 109 -4.19 -23.18 -3.08
N LEU A 110 -4.89 -22.04 -3.05
CA LEU A 110 -6.35 -21.96 -3.14
C LEU A 110 -6.86 -22.57 -4.45
N ALA A 111 -6.23 -22.26 -5.59
CA ALA A 111 -6.59 -22.85 -6.88
C ALA A 111 -6.47 -24.38 -6.86
N GLN A 112 -5.40 -24.91 -6.29
CA GLN A 112 -5.23 -26.37 -6.13
C GLN A 112 -6.30 -26.98 -5.21
N MET A 113 -6.56 -26.35 -4.06
CA MET A 113 -7.62 -26.79 -3.14
C MET A 113 -8.99 -26.75 -3.83
N PHE A 114 -9.26 -25.69 -4.60
CA PHE A 114 -10.51 -25.55 -5.36
C PHE A 114 -10.67 -26.69 -6.37
N TRP A 115 -9.66 -26.96 -7.20
CA TRP A 115 -9.67 -28.00 -8.22
C TRP A 115 -9.93 -29.38 -7.63
N ARG A 116 -9.37 -29.66 -6.46
CA ARG A 116 -9.52 -30.93 -5.73
C ARG A 116 -10.75 -30.98 -4.83
N ARG A 117 -11.63 -29.95 -4.86
CA ARG A 117 -12.79 -29.80 -3.98
C ARG A 117 -12.41 -29.77 -2.48
N GLY A 118 -11.24 -29.23 -2.14
CA GLY A 118 -10.78 -29.07 -0.77
C GLY A 118 -11.75 -28.26 0.09
N TYR A 119 -12.45 -27.30 -0.51
CA TYR A 119 -13.52 -26.55 0.16
C TYR A 119 -14.65 -27.44 0.73
N SER A 120 -14.94 -28.61 0.11
CA SER A 120 -15.96 -29.54 0.58
C SER A 120 -15.39 -30.64 1.47
N ARG A 121 -14.17 -31.09 1.20
CA ARG A 121 -13.52 -32.19 1.93
C ARG A 121 -12.88 -31.72 3.23
N ARG A 122 -12.28 -30.52 3.22
CA ARG A 122 -11.53 -29.90 4.32
C ARG A 122 -11.94 -28.42 4.50
N PRO A 123 -13.17 -28.15 4.94
CA PRO A 123 -13.71 -26.78 5.01
C PRO A 123 -12.87 -25.86 5.89
N VAL A 124 -12.32 -26.34 6.99
CA VAL A 124 -11.46 -25.55 7.88
C VAL A 124 -10.16 -25.18 7.20
N GLY A 125 -9.51 -26.12 6.48
CA GLY A 125 -8.31 -25.85 5.70
C GLY A 125 -8.57 -24.78 4.61
N TRP A 126 -9.70 -24.89 3.92
CA TRP A 126 -10.14 -23.90 2.93
C TRP A 126 -10.34 -22.53 3.56
N MET A 127 -11.18 -22.43 4.62
CA MET A 127 -11.50 -21.17 5.29
C MET A 127 -10.23 -20.49 5.83
N SER A 128 -9.35 -21.25 6.49
CA SER A 128 -8.09 -20.71 7.00
C SER A 128 -7.20 -20.15 5.89
N THR A 129 -7.16 -20.79 4.72
CA THR A 129 -6.35 -20.28 3.58
C THR A 129 -6.98 -19.03 2.97
N VAL A 130 -8.32 -18.94 2.88
CA VAL A 130 -9.03 -17.72 2.43
C VAL A 130 -8.75 -16.55 3.39
N ILE A 131 -8.82 -16.79 4.70
CA ILE A 131 -8.50 -15.77 5.72
C ILE A 131 -7.03 -15.36 5.64
N LEU A 132 -6.10 -16.31 5.49
CA LEU A 132 -4.68 -16.00 5.32
C LEU A 132 -4.42 -15.13 4.10
N LEU A 133 -5.07 -15.41 2.96
CA LEU A 133 -4.96 -14.56 1.77
C LEU A 133 -5.45 -13.13 2.04
N ALA A 134 -6.60 -12.97 2.72
CA ALA A 134 -7.12 -11.66 3.09
C ALA A 134 -6.15 -10.90 4.01
N LEU A 135 -5.57 -11.58 5.01
CA LEU A 135 -4.61 -10.99 5.94
C LEU A 135 -3.29 -10.60 5.24
N VAL A 136 -2.79 -11.44 4.32
CA VAL A 136 -1.58 -11.13 3.54
C VAL A 136 -1.80 -9.93 2.63
N LEU A 137 -2.97 -9.81 1.98
CA LEU A 137 -3.32 -8.63 1.20
C LEU A 137 -3.44 -7.37 2.07
N ALA A 138 -4.06 -7.48 3.26
CA ALA A 138 -4.13 -6.38 4.22
C ALA A 138 -2.72 -5.98 4.71
N GLY A 139 -1.84 -6.97 4.95
CA GLY A 139 -0.42 -6.73 5.23
C GLY A 139 0.29 -6.00 4.10
N GLY A 140 0.09 -6.42 2.86
CA GLY A 140 0.64 -5.75 1.69
C GLY A 140 0.15 -4.29 1.54
N ALA A 141 -1.14 -4.04 1.78
CA ALA A 141 -1.72 -2.70 1.70
C ALA A 141 -1.18 -1.78 2.81
N THR A 142 -1.10 -2.25 4.06
CA THR A 142 -0.58 -1.46 5.18
C THR A 142 0.94 -1.25 5.09
N GLY A 143 1.70 -2.27 4.67
CA GLY A 143 3.15 -2.19 4.51
C GLY A 143 3.60 -1.29 3.35
N TYR A 144 2.76 -1.13 2.32
CA TYR A 144 3.01 -0.23 1.20
C TYR A 144 3.19 1.24 1.64
N SER A 145 2.51 1.65 2.69
CA SER A 145 2.54 3.04 3.20
C SER A 145 3.76 3.33 4.08
N LEU A 146 4.45 2.31 4.63
CA LEU A 146 5.49 2.50 5.63
C LEU A 146 6.78 3.20 5.14
N PRO A 147 7.25 3.03 3.89
CA PRO A 147 8.43 3.74 3.42
C PRO A 147 8.31 5.26 3.43
N TRP A 148 7.10 5.78 3.41
CA TRP A 148 6.76 7.21 3.46
C TRP A 148 7.47 8.07 2.41
N ASP A 149 7.84 7.45 1.30
CA ASP A 149 8.27 8.13 0.09
C ASP A 149 7.07 8.68 -0.70
N ALA A 150 7.30 9.34 -1.82
CA ALA A 150 6.24 9.88 -2.67
C ALA A 150 5.24 8.80 -3.10
N ARG A 151 5.71 7.58 -3.42
CA ARG A 151 4.85 6.45 -3.79
C ARG A 151 3.92 6.05 -2.66
N ALA A 152 4.45 5.88 -1.45
CA ALA A 152 3.70 5.51 -0.26
C ALA A 152 2.68 6.58 0.13
N PHE A 153 3.08 7.85 0.12
CA PHE A 153 2.21 8.97 0.49
C PHE A 153 1.04 9.13 -0.48
N PHE A 154 1.31 9.23 -1.80
CA PHE A 154 0.25 9.41 -2.79
C PHE A 154 -0.63 8.17 -2.93
N GLY A 155 -0.09 6.95 -2.72
CA GLY A 155 -0.87 5.73 -2.64
C GLY A 155 -1.81 5.71 -1.42
N THR A 156 -1.36 6.23 -0.27
CA THR A 156 -2.20 6.42 0.92
C THR A 156 -3.32 7.43 0.66
N ARG A 157 -3.05 8.52 -0.07
CA ARG A 157 -4.08 9.48 -0.50
C ARG A 157 -5.13 8.87 -1.41
N VAL A 158 -4.75 7.96 -2.32
CA VAL A 158 -5.74 7.21 -3.12
C VAL A 158 -6.62 6.35 -2.24
N THR A 159 -6.04 5.65 -1.26
CA THR A 159 -6.78 4.82 -0.30
C THR A 159 -7.73 5.66 0.55
N GLU A 160 -7.28 6.83 1.01
CA GLU A 160 -8.12 7.84 1.67
C GLU A 160 -9.31 8.27 0.81
N GLY A 161 -9.04 8.60 -0.46
CA GLY A 161 -10.07 9.01 -1.41
C GLY A 161 -11.12 7.91 -1.65
N ILE A 162 -10.69 6.64 -1.72
CA ILE A 162 -11.58 5.48 -1.83
C ILE A 162 -12.43 5.37 -0.56
N ALA A 163 -11.83 5.43 0.63
CA ALA A 163 -12.54 5.33 1.89
C ALA A 163 -13.55 6.49 2.07
N GLY A 164 -13.13 7.73 1.79
CA GLY A 164 -14.00 8.92 1.87
C GLY A 164 -15.10 8.96 0.81
N GLY A 165 -14.92 8.30 -0.33
CA GLY A 165 -15.91 8.19 -1.41
C GLY A 165 -17.00 7.14 -1.17
N LEU A 166 -16.93 6.36 -0.07
CA LEU A 166 -17.94 5.35 0.23
C LEU A 166 -19.30 5.99 0.53
N PRO A 167 -20.40 5.52 -0.09
CA PRO A 167 -21.74 6.00 0.22
C PRO A 167 -22.07 5.79 1.71
N LEU A 168 -22.72 6.75 2.34
CA LEU A 168 -23.23 6.76 3.73
C LEU A 168 -22.16 6.73 4.83
N VAL A 169 -21.01 6.08 4.63
CA VAL A 169 -20.00 5.84 5.67
C VAL A 169 -18.63 6.47 5.37
N GLY A 170 -18.51 7.26 4.29
CA GLY A 170 -17.23 7.76 3.79
C GLY A 170 -16.40 8.50 4.85
N ASP A 171 -16.99 9.47 5.56
CA ASP A 171 -16.29 10.24 6.59
C ASP A 171 -15.92 9.38 7.82
N ALA A 172 -16.78 8.43 8.20
CA ALA A 172 -16.48 7.49 9.27
C ALA A 172 -15.33 6.54 8.88
N SER A 173 -15.36 6.03 7.65
CA SER A 173 -14.32 5.16 7.10
C SER A 173 -12.97 5.88 7.01
N ARG A 174 -12.97 7.13 6.56
CA ARG A 174 -11.77 7.98 6.50
C ARG A 174 -11.20 8.19 7.90
N ARG A 175 -12.01 8.68 8.86
CA ARG A 175 -11.58 8.88 10.25
C ARG A 175 -11.05 7.60 10.90
N TRP A 176 -11.70 6.49 10.65
CA TRP A 176 -11.24 5.20 11.16
C TRP A 176 -9.89 4.80 10.56
N LEU A 177 -9.72 4.95 9.25
CA LEU A 177 -8.49 4.58 8.54
C LEU A 177 -7.31 5.47 8.92
N LEU A 178 -7.49 6.80 8.84
CA LEU A 178 -6.41 7.76 9.02
C LEU A 178 -6.14 8.12 10.48
N GLY A 179 -7.14 7.97 11.36
CA GLY A 179 -7.06 8.50 12.73
C GLY A 179 -7.48 9.96 12.86
N GLY A 180 -8.00 10.54 11.77
CA GLY A 180 -8.43 11.92 11.65
C GLY A 180 -9.06 12.18 10.30
N MET A 181 -9.19 13.44 9.94
CA MET A 181 -9.73 13.85 8.63
C MET A 181 -8.62 13.99 7.56
N GLU A 182 -7.36 14.01 7.97
CA GLU A 182 -6.19 14.20 7.12
C GLU A 182 -5.13 13.14 7.40
N ILE A 183 -4.20 12.97 6.45
CA ILE A 183 -3.02 12.12 6.61
C ILE A 183 -2.05 12.84 7.55
N THR A 184 -1.80 12.25 8.69
CA THR A 184 -0.97 12.78 9.78
C THR A 184 0.05 11.74 10.23
N PRO A 185 1.01 12.08 11.10
CA PRO A 185 1.88 11.09 11.74
C PRO A 185 1.10 9.96 12.43
N VAL A 186 -0.11 10.23 12.94
CA VAL A 186 -0.99 9.21 13.53
C VAL A 186 -1.41 8.16 12.50
N THR A 187 -1.62 8.55 11.25
CA THR A 187 -1.97 7.61 10.16
C THR A 187 -0.85 6.58 9.97
N LEU A 188 0.39 7.05 9.91
CA LEU A 188 1.56 6.19 9.74
C LEU A 188 1.76 5.25 10.94
N ALA A 189 1.63 5.78 12.16
CA ALA A 189 1.71 4.98 13.38
C ALA A 189 0.64 3.87 13.44
N ARG A 190 -0.58 4.15 12.97
CA ARG A 190 -1.65 3.15 12.85
C ARG A 190 -1.32 2.07 11.82
N PHE A 191 -0.85 2.44 10.63
CA PHE A 191 -0.46 1.47 9.61
C PHE A 191 0.71 0.61 10.09
N PHE A 192 1.66 1.18 10.82
CA PHE A 192 2.72 0.43 11.46
C PHE A 192 2.18 -0.59 12.48
N ALA A 193 1.30 -0.16 13.39
CA ALA A 193 0.69 -1.05 14.37
C ALA A 193 -0.12 -2.18 13.71
N LEU A 194 -0.89 -1.87 12.67
CA LEU A 194 -1.64 -2.87 11.89
C LEU A 194 -0.69 -3.85 11.21
N HIS A 195 0.37 -3.37 10.56
CA HIS A 195 1.29 -4.18 9.77
C HIS A 195 2.20 -5.05 10.63
N VAL A 196 2.77 -4.49 11.71
CA VAL A 196 3.81 -5.18 12.51
C VAL A 196 3.20 -6.00 13.66
N LEU A 197 2.03 -5.59 14.18
CA LEU A 197 1.43 -6.24 15.33
C LEU A 197 0.14 -7.00 14.95
N VAL A 198 -0.89 -6.29 14.48
CA VAL A 198 -2.23 -6.87 14.35
C VAL A 198 -2.26 -7.96 13.27
N VAL A 199 -1.78 -7.66 12.06
CA VAL A 199 -1.82 -8.61 10.93
C VAL A 199 -0.97 -9.86 11.22
N PRO A 200 0.29 -9.77 11.68
CA PRO A 200 1.08 -10.95 12.03
C PRO A 200 0.47 -11.77 13.17
N MET A 201 -0.08 -11.12 14.21
CA MET A 201 -0.78 -11.83 15.28
C MET A 201 -2.00 -12.61 14.76
N LEU A 202 -2.80 -12.02 13.88
CA LEU A 202 -3.95 -12.70 13.28
C LEU A 202 -3.50 -13.86 12.37
N ILE A 203 -2.42 -13.71 11.60
CA ILE A 203 -1.82 -14.79 10.80
C ILE A 203 -1.41 -15.95 11.71
N LEU A 204 -0.68 -15.66 12.80
CA LEU A 204 -0.27 -16.67 13.77
C LEU A 204 -1.49 -17.35 14.44
N LEU A 205 -2.51 -16.57 14.79
CA LEU A 205 -3.75 -17.11 15.36
C LEU A 205 -4.43 -18.08 14.39
N VAL A 206 -4.56 -17.72 13.11
CA VAL A 206 -5.18 -18.58 12.09
C VAL A 206 -4.37 -19.86 11.89
N ILE A 207 -3.04 -19.77 11.84
CA ILE A 207 -2.15 -20.93 11.71
C ILE A 207 -2.29 -21.84 12.95
N THR A 208 -2.23 -21.27 14.15
CA THR A 208 -2.35 -22.00 15.40
C THR A 208 -3.72 -22.67 15.52
N ALA A 209 -4.81 -21.95 15.23
CA ALA A 209 -6.15 -22.51 15.21
C ALA A 209 -6.29 -23.68 14.23
N ARG A 210 -5.68 -23.54 13.03
CA ARG A 210 -5.63 -24.63 12.05
C ARG A 210 -4.91 -25.86 12.60
N LEU A 211 -3.75 -25.69 13.24
CA LEU A 211 -3.00 -26.79 13.86
C LEU A 211 -3.82 -27.51 14.93
N PHE A 212 -4.51 -26.77 15.82
CA PHE A 212 -5.36 -27.37 16.84
C PHE A 212 -6.51 -28.20 16.25
N VAL A 213 -7.19 -27.70 15.22
CA VAL A 213 -8.30 -28.43 14.59
C VAL A 213 -7.83 -29.72 13.90
N PHE A 214 -6.63 -29.75 13.35
CA PHE A 214 -6.08 -30.97 12.74
C PHE A 214 -5.61 -32.00 13.76
N ARG A 215 -5.17 -31.56 14.93
CA ARG A 215 -4.75 -32.44 16.02
C ARG A 215 -5.88 -33.28 16.58
N GLU A 216 -7.09 -32.72 16.71
CA GLU A 216 -8.24 -33.41 17.31
C GLU A 216 -8.87 -34.51 16.42
N ARG A 217 -8.47 -34.59 15.15
CA ARG A 217 -9.09 -35.49 14.16
C ARG A 217 -8.41 -36.86 14.02
N GLY A 218 -7.47 -37.20 14.86
CA GLY A 218 -6.62 -38.39 14.66
C GLY A 218 -6.95 -39.58 15.53
N ILE A 219 -7.95 -40.41 15.17
CA ILE A 219 -7.94 -41.85 15.48
C ILE A 219 -7.90 -42.56 14.13
N VAL A 220 -6.70 -42.83 13.66
CA VAL A 220 -6.43 -43.62 12.46
C VAL A 220 -5.99 -44.99 12.93
N SER A 221 -6.34 -46.06 12.22
CA SER A 221 -5.88 -47.43 12.55
C SER A 221 -4.36 -47.51 12.46
N ASP A 222 -3.72 -48.38 13.26
CA ASP A 222 -2.25 -48.55 13.31
C ASP A 222 -1.62 -48.87 11.95
N GLU A 223 -2.35 -49.47 11.03
CA GLU A 223 -1.89 -49.81 9.68
C GLU A 223 -1.95 -48.60 8.74
N GLU A 224 -2.95 -47.77 8.88
CA GLU A 224 -3.12 -46.53 8.16
C GLU A 224 -2.14 -45.44 8.68
N GLU A 225 -1.84 -45.46 9.99
CA GLU A 225 -0.82 -44.63 10.61
C GLU A 225 0.59 -44.94 10.06
N ARG A 226 0.98 -46.22 9.96
CA ARG A 226 2.26 -46.59 9.36
C ARG A 226 2.38 -46.27 7.88
N ARG A 227 1.29 -46.33 7.15
CA ARG A 227 1.25 -45.99 5.74
C ARG A 227 1.38 -44.46 5.54
N LEU A 228 0.78 -43.67 6.45
CA LEU A 228 0.88 -42.23 6.48
C LEU A 228 2.27 -41.74 6.90
N GLU A 229 2.92 -42.41 7.87
CA GLU A 229 4.27 -42.06 8.33
C GLU A 229 5.31 -42.18 7.20
N GLY A 230 5.34 -43.31 6.47
CA GLY A 230 6.25 -43.48 5.37
C GLY A 230 6.04 -42.50 4.22
N TRP A 231 4.79 -42.17 3.95
CA TRP A 231 4.46 -41.17 2.92
C TRP A 231 4.77 -39.74 3.39
N MET A 232 4.47 -39.38 4.65
CA MET A 232 4.78 -38.08 5.23
C MET A 232 6.25 -37.73 5.12
N PHE A 233 7.14 -38.67 5.48
CA PHE A 233 8.59 -38.45 5.38
C PHE A 233 9.02 -38.05 3.96
N GLY A 234 8.51 -38.75 2.95
CA GLY A 234 8.75 -38.41 1.55
C GLY A 234 8.16 -37.05 1.13
N GLN A 235 7.00 -36.65 1.66
CA GLN A 235 6.37 -35.38 1.34
C GLN A 235 7.07 -34.20 2.02
N VAL A 236 7.55 -34.37 3.25
CA VAL A 236 8.40 -33.40 3.96
C VAL A 236 9.63 -33.08 3.14
N GLY A 237 10.33 -34.11 2.64
CA GLY A 237 11.48 -33.91 1.77
C GLY A 237 11.13 -33.10 0.51
N ARG A 238 10.01 -33.44 -0.15
CA ARG A 238 9.53 -32.67 -1.32
C ARG A 238 9.16 -31.23 -0.96
N ASN A 239 8.47 -31.01 0.16
CA ASN A 239 8.14 -29.67 0.64
C ASN A 239 9.41 -28.86 0.94
N ALA A 240 10.40 -29.45 1.59
CA ALA A 240 11.67 -28.80 1.89
C ALA A 240 12.46 -28.43 0.63
N ILE A 241 12.51 -29.34 -0.36
CA ILE A 241 13.17 -29.08 -1.65
C ILE A 241 12.44 -27.93 -2.39
N ALA A 242 11.11 -27.99 -2.51
CA ALA A 242 10.35 -26.97 -3.20
C ALA A 242 10.46 -25.60 -2.49
N ALA A 243 10.34 -25.58 -1.17
CA ALA A 243 10.52 -24.37 -0.36
C ALA A 243 11.94 -23.80 -0.50
N GLY A 244 12.97 -24.67 -0.47
CA GLY A 244 14.37 -24.27 -0.66
C GLY A 244 14.63 -23.68 -2.04
N LEU A 245 14.10 -24.29 -3.11
CA LEU A 245 14.22 -23.77 -4.47
C LEU A 245 13.51 -22.42 -4.63
N VAL A 246 12.29 -22.27 -4.09
CA VAL A 246 11.54 -21.01 -4.12
C VAL A 246 12.26 -19.95 -3.30
N PHE A 247 12.79 -20.29 -2.11
CA PHE A 247 13.58 -19.35 -1.31
C PHE A 247 14.85 -18.91 -2.03
N LEU A 248 15.59 -19.83 -2.64
CA LEU A 248 16.78 -19.51 -3.42
C LEU A 248 16.43 -18.57 -4.59
N ALA A 249 15.38 -18.87 -5.34
CA ALA A 249 14.92 -18.03 -6.43
C ALA A 249 14.52 -16.61 -5.93
N LEU A 250 13.80 -16.52 -4.81
CA LEU A 250 13.44 -15.26 -4.19
C LEU A 250 14.67 -14.48 -3.69
N ALA A 251 15.65 -15.18 -3.07
CA ALA A 251 16.87 -14.56 -2.56
C ALA A 251 17.74 -14.00 -3.70
N LEU A 252 17.85 -14.72 -4.82
CA LEU A 252 18.52 -14.25 -6.03
C LEU A 252 17.78 -13.10 -6.70
N TRP A 253 16.45 -13.16 -6.73
CA TRP A 253 15.61 -12.05 -7.19
C TRP A 253 15.84 -10.79 -6.35
N ALA A 254 15.79 -10.91 -5.03
CA ALA A 254 16.05 -9.81 -4.09
C ALA A 254 17.47 -9.25 -4.18
N ALA A 255 18.46 -10.07 -4.55
CA ALA A 255 19.83 -9.61 -4.80
C ALA A 255 19.97 -8.85 -6.13
N ARG A 256 19.13 -9.16 -7.13
CA ARG A 256 19.17 -8.52 -8.45
C ARG A 256 18.30 -7.27 -8.54
N PHE A 257 17.16 -7.25 -7.85
CA PHE A 257 16.15 -6.21 -7.92
C PHE A 257 15.93 -5.58 -6.54
N TYR A 258 16.18 -4.28 -6.45
CA TYR A 258 15.94 -3.52 -5.23
C TYR A 258 14.44 -3.31 -4.98
N ALA A 259 14.04 -3.25 -3.71
CA ALA A 259 12.71 -2.77 -3.38
C ALA A 259 12.59 -1.28 -3.75
N PRO A 260 11.46 -0.82 -4.30
CA PRO A 260 11.30 0.58 -4.67
C PRO A 260 11.46 1.51 -3.47
N LEU A 261 12.23 2.59 -3.64
CA LEU A 261 12.34 3.69 -2.67
C LEU A 261 12.74 4.96 -3.43
N GLY A 262 11.84 5.91 -3.46
CA GLY A 262 12.06 7.24 -4.02
C GLY A 262 12.47 8.27 -2.95
N PRO A 263 12.59 9.55 -3.34
CA PRO A 263 12.79 10.63 -2.39
C PRO A 263 11.62 10.72 -1.38
N ALA A 264 11.87 11.39 -0.26
CA ALA A 264 10.82 11.66 0.73
C ALA A 264 9.62 12.35 0.08
N ALA A 265 8.42 12.06 0.58
CA ALA A 265 7.21 12.62 0.02
C ALA A 265 7.23 14.16 0.13
N ASP A 266 7.29 14.84 -1.01
CA ASP A 266 6.90 16.23 -1.09
C ASP A 266 5.38 16.31 -1.32
N THR A 267 4.66 16.76 -0.32
CA THR A 267 3.19 16.87 -0.36
C THR A 267 2.70 17.89 -1.39
N ALA A 268 3.59 18.78 -1.83
CA ALA A 268 3.33 19.80 -2.84
C ALA A 268 3.79 19.39 -4.25
N ALA A 269 4.43 18.21 -4.41
CA ALA A 269 4.91 17.76 -5.72
C ALA A 269 3.76 17.58 -6.72
N PRO A 270 3.74 18.34 -7.83
CA PRO A 270 2.66 18.24 -8.80
C PRO A 270 2.79 16.98 -9.64
N GLY A 271 1.66 16.32 -9.90
CA GLY A 271 1.56 15.32 -10.96
C GLY A 271 2.17 13.95 -10.66
N TYR A 272 2.45 13.60 -9.41
CA TYR A 272 2.90 12.26 -9.07
C TYR A 272 1.81 11.22 -9.43
N LEU A 273 2.20 10.16 -10.15
CA LEU A 273 1.32 9.06 -10.57
C LEU A 273 1.51 7.87 -9.61
N PRO A 274 0.62 7.71 -8.60
CA PRO A 274 0.72 6.57 -7.70
C PRO A 274 0.38 5.28 -8.44
N ARG A 275 1.22 4.26 -8.27
CA ARG A 275 0.96 2.90 -8.76
C ARG A 275 0.89 1.95 -7.57
N PRO A 276 -0.21 1.20 -7.42
CA PRO A 276 -0.31 0.20 -6.36
C PRO A 276 0.64 -0.97 -6.62
N GLY A 277 0.88 -1.79 -5.60
CA GLY A 277 1.60 -3.06 -5.77
C GLY A 277 0.91 -3.97 -6.81
N ALA A 278 1.70 -4.87 -7.42
CA ALA A 278 1.26 -5.72 -8.53
C ALA A 278 -0.06 -6.49 -8.22
N GLN A 279 -0.23 -6.93 -6.96
CA GLN A 279 -1.42 -7.65 -6.51
C GLN A 279 -2.72 -6.82 -6.54
N PHE A 280 -2.63 -5.49 -6.60
CA PHE A 280 -3.78 -4.58 -6.63
C PHE A 280 -3.96 -3.88 -7.98
N LEU A 281 -3.04 -4.07 -8.92
CA LEU A 281 -3.01 -3.34 -10.19
C LEU A 281 -4.26 -3.59 -11.05
N TRP A 282 -4.78 -4.83 -11.05
CA TRP A 282 -6.01 -5.20 -11.75
C TRP A 282 -7.22 -4.41 -11.27
N LEU A 283 -7.34 -4.22 -9.94
CA LEU A 283 -8.43 -3.46 -9.34
C LEU A 283 -8.27 -1.97 -9.68
N PHE A 284 -7.05 -1.45 -9.54
CA PHE A 284 -6.73 -0.07 -9.92
C PHE A 284 -7.12 0.22 -11.37
N GLN A 285 -6.80 -0.70 -12.30
CA GLN A 285 -7.18 -0.57 -13.70
C GLN A 285 -8.70 -0.60 -13.89
N LEU A 286 -9.40 -1.54 -13.24
CA LEU A 286 -10.86 -1.62 -13.31
C LEU A 286 -11.53 -0.33 -12.85
N LEU A 287 -11.02 0.30 -11.78
CA LEU A 287 -11.60 1.52 -11.22
C LEU A 287 -11.50 2.72 -12.16
N LYS A 288 -10.56 2.76 -13.09
CA LYS A 288 -10.45 3.83 -14.10
C LYS A 288 -11.69 3.92 -15.00
N TYR A 289 -12.39 2.81 -15.20
CA TYR A 289 -13.59 2.77 -16.06
C TYR A 289 -14.88 3.13 -15.32
N LEU A 290 -14.81 3.36 -14.02
CA LEU A 290 -15.98 3.61 -13.18
C LEU A 290 -16.03 5.08 -12.73
N PRO A 291 -17.24 5.70 -12.66
CA PRO A 291 -17.36 7.08 -12.22
C PRO A 291 -17.24 7.19 -10.69
N GLY A 292 -16.47 8.15 -10.21
CA GLY A 292 -16.37 8.69 -8.86
C GLY A 292 -16.82 7.77 -7.70
N ARG A 293 -18.01 8.00 -7.14
CA ARG A 293 -18.54 7.22 -5.99
C ARG A 293 -18.77 5.75 -6.30
N VAL A 294 -19.07 5.40 -7.55
CA VAL A 294 -19.21 3.99 -7.97
C VAL A 294 -17.86 3.29 -7.89
N ALA A 295 -16.79 3.95 -8.34
CA ALA A 295 -15.44 3.41 -8.22
C ALA A 295 -15.07 3.11 -6.75
N SER A 296 -15.34 4.04 -5.83
CA SER A 296 -15.07 3.83 -4.39
C SER A 296 -15.89 2.66 -3.82
N ALA A 297 -17.17 2.57 -4.17
CA ALA A 297 -18.01 1.46 -3.73
C ALA A 297 -17.51 0.11 -4.28
N VAL A 298 -17.15 0.04 -5.57
CA VAL A 298 -16.63 -1.18 -6.21
C VAL A 298 -15.25 -1.55 -5.67
N ALA A 299 -14.39 -0.58 -5.37
CA ALA A 299 -13.07 -0.82 -4.80
C ALA A 299 -13.13 -1.63 -3.49
N VAL A 300 -14.18 -1.44 -2.70
CA VAL A 300 -14.39 -2.16 -1.44
C VAL A 300 -15.31 -3.36 -1.61
N ALA A 301 -16.44 -3.19 -2.31
CA ALA A 301 -17.45 -4.24 -2.42
C ALA A 301 -16.98 -5.44 -3.25
N LEU A 302 -16.25 -5.21 -4.35
CA LEU A 302 -15.83 -6.32 -5.23
C LEU A 302 -14.85 -7.28 -4.53
N PRO A 303 -13.75 -6.83 -3.89
CA PRO A 303 -12.92 -7.74 -3.10
C PRO A 303 -13.69 -8.43 -1.96
N ALA A 304 -14.55 -7.69 -1.25
CA ALA A 304 -15.36 -8.26 -0.17
C ALA A 304 -16.28 -9.38 -0.69
N LEU A 305 -16.96 -9.17 -1.81
CA LEU A 305 -17.82 -10.18 -2.44
C LEU A 305 -17.03 -11.40 -2.92
N ILE A 306 -15.81 -11.21 -3.45
CA ILE A 306 -14.91 -12.32 -3.81
C ILE A 306 -14.59 -13.15 -2.56
N PHE A 307 -14.18 -12.52 -1.46
CA PHE A 307 -13.84 -13.23 -0.21
C PHE A 307 -15.07 -13.90 0.43
N ILE A 308 -16.23 -13.24 0.44
CA ILE A 308 -17.50 -13.83 0.90
C ILE A 308 -17.88 -15.03 0.03
N GLY A 309 -17.74 -14.91 -1.29
CA GLY A 309 -17.98 -15.99 -2.24
C GLY A 309 -17.08 -17.20 -1.98
N LEU A 310 -15.77 -16.98 -1.83
CA LEU A 310 -14.81 -18.03 -1.49
C LEU A 310 -15.13 -18.67 -0.13
N ALA A 311 -15.43 -17.86 0.87
CA ALA A 311 -15.77 -18.34 2.22
C ALA A 311 -17.10 -19.11 2.25
N SER A 312 -18.05 -18.81 1.35
CA SER A 312 -19.34 -19.49 1.29
C SER A 312 -19.30 -20.87 0.62
N LEU A 313 -18.26 -21.17 -0.19
CA LEU A 313 -18.17 -22.43 -0.95
C LEU A 313 -18.35 -23.71 -0.13
N PRO A 314 -17.81 -23.85 1.09
CA PRO A 314 -18.02 -25.03 1.93
C PRO A 314 -19.50 -25.27 2.27
N PHE A 315 -20.25 -24.18 2.46
CA PHE A 315 -21.67 -24.23 2.88
C PHE A 315 -22.63 -24.46 1.71
N LEU A 316 -22.22 -24.11 0.49
CA LEU A 316 -23.03 -24.29 -0.72
C LEU A 316 -23.07 -25.74 -1.24
N ASN A 317 -22.25 -26.65 -0.67
CA ASN A 317 -22.16 -28.06 -1.06
C ASN A 317 -22.40 -29.03 0.12
N PRO A 318 -23.56 -28.98 0.82
CA PRO A 318 -23.85 -29.95 1.86
C PRO A 318 -23.99 -31.36 1.25
N PRO A 319 -23.58 -32.43 1.97
CA PRO A 319 -23.61 -33.80 1.47
C PRO A 319 -24.98 -34.26 0.96
N ARG A 320 -26.05 -33.70 1.53
CA ARG A 320 -27.45 -34.00 1.16
C ARG A 320 -27.86 -33.45 -0.23
N LEU A 321 -27.35 -32.28 -0.63
CA LEU A 321 -27.62 -31.70 -1.95
C LEU A 321 -26.76 -32.33 -3.06
N ARG A 322 -25.68 -33.03 -2.71
CA ARG A 322 -24.73 -33.63 -3.65
C ARG A 322 -25.34 -34.72 -4.54
N LYS A 323 -26.34 -35.44 -4.07
CA LYS A 323 -27.04 -36.48 -4.83
C LYS A 323 -27.93 -35.92 -5.94
N VAL A 324 -28.52 -34.73 -5.73
CA VAL A 324 -29.49 -34.13 -6.65
C VAL A 324 -28.87 -33.16 -7.66
N MET A 325 -27.72 -32.52 -7.35
CA MET A 325 -27.18 -31.41 -8.16
C MET A 325 -25.71 -31.63 -8.61
N ALA A 326 -25.27 -32.86 -8.81
CA ALA A 326 -23.83 -33.17 -8.87
C ALA A 326 -23.07 -32.69 -10.12
N ARG A 327 -23.68 -32.48 -11.27
CA ARG A 327 -22.97 -32.14 -12.51
C ARG A 327 -22.96 -30.64 -12.91
N PRO A 328 -24.07 -29.88 -12.95
CA PRO A 328 -24.06 -28.52 -13.50
C PRO A 328 -23.31 -27.51 -12.61
N ARG A 329 -23.35 -27.66 -11.26
CA ARG A 329 -22.67 -26.71 -10.34
C ARG A 329 -21.14 -26.81 -10.33
N ARG A 330 -20.58 -27.97 -10.65
CA ARG A 330 -19.12 -28.15 -10.76
C ARG A 330 -18.54 -27.30 -11.89
N ASN A 331 -19.25 -27.28 -13.01
CA ASN A 331 -18.82 -26.53 -14.19
C ASN A 331 -18.98 -25.02 -13.94
N LEU A 332 -20.03 -24.59 -13.24
CA LEU A 332 -20.24 -23.19 -12.90
C LEU A 332 -19.11 -22.64 -12.02
N GLY A 333 -18.73 -23.34 -10.96
CA GLY A 333 -17.62 -22.90 -10.10
C GLY A 333 -16.28 -22.81 -10.86
N ALA A 334 -15.97 -23.80 -11.69
CA ALA A 334 -14.78 -23.78 -12.56
C ALA A 334 -14.85 -22.61 -13.57
N VAL A 335 -16.00 -22.37 -14.19
CA VAL A 335 -16.19 -21.26 -15.11
C VAL A 335 -16.00 -19.92 -14.38
N LEU A 336 -16.60 -19.73 -13.20
CA LEU A 336 -16.44 -18.50 -12.42
C LEU A 336 -14.98 -18.26 -11.99
N PHE A 337 -14.26 -19.33 -11.61
CA PHE A 337 -12.84 -19.25 -11.30
C PHE A 337 -12.01 -18.83 -12.52
N VAL A 338 -12.25 -19.47 -13.66
CA VAL A 338 -11.54 -19.14 -14.92
C VAL A 338 -11.86 -17.71 -15.36
N LEU A 339 -13.13 -17.28 -15.29
CA LEU A 339 -13.53 -15.91 -15.62
C LEU A 339 -12.91 -14.88 -14.69
N GLY A 340 -12.89 -15.16 -13.37
CA GLY A 340 -12.24 -14.29 -12.39
C GLY A 340 -10.74 -14.17 -12.62
N PHE A 341 -10.06 -15.29 -12.90
CA PHE A 341 -8.65 -15.30 -13.23
C PHE A 341 -8.35 -14.59 -14.55
N ALA A 342 -9.19 -14.81 -15.57
CA ALA A 342 -9.09 -14.11 -16.85
C ALA A 342 -9.28 -12.59 -16.69
N LEU A 343 -10.28 -12.16 -15.91
CA LEU A 343 -10.50 -10.75 -15.60
C LEU A 343 -9.28 -10.14 -14.88
N PHE A 344 -8.77 -10.80 -13.84
CA PHE A 344 -7.57 -10.37 -13.12
C PHE A 344 -6.38 -10.18 -14.06
N THR A 345 -6.09 -11.21 -14.87
CA THR A 345 -4.95 -11.19 -15.79
C THR A 345 -5.13 -10.12 -16.87
N THR A 346 -6.32 -10.05 -17.47
CA THR A 346 -6.62 -9.07 -18.53
C THR A 346 -6.50 -7.65 -18.02
N MET A 347 -7.09 -7.31 -16.86
CA MET A 347 -6.97 -5.97 -16.27
C MET A 347 -5.53 -5.61 -15.91
N THR A 348 -4.76 -6.58 -15.39
CA THR A 348 -3.34 -6.36 -15.10
C THR A 348 -2.54 -6.10 -16.39
N VAL A 349 -2.76 -6.89 -17.44
CA VAL A 349 -2.09 -6.68 -18.75
C VAL A 349 -2.48 -5.34 -19.37
N ILE A 350 -3.76 -4.98 -19.33
CA ILE A 350 -4.23 -3.68 -19.85
C ILE A 350 -3.54 -2.54 -19.11
N ALA A 351 -3.38 -2.62 -17.79
CA ALA A 351 -2.68 -1.59 -17.01
C ALA A 351 -1.25 -1.37 -17.52
N TYR A 352 -0.48 -2.45 -17.72
CA TYR A 352 0.88 -2.35 -18.27
C TYR A 352 0.92 -1.84 -19.71
N VAL A 353 -0.04 -2.26 -20.54
CA VAL A 353 -0.14 -1.80 -21.93
C VAL A 353 -0.47 -0.31 -22.02
N GLU A 354 -1.40 0.17 -21.18
CA GLU A 354 -1.74 1.60 -21.12
C GLU A 354 -0.57 2.44 -20.60
N ASP A 355 0.17 1.95 -19.59
CA ASP A 355 1.36 2.64 -19.07
C ASP A 355 2.43 2.86 -20.13
N VAL A 356 2.55 1.95 -21.10
CA VAL A 356 3.51 2.07 -22.22
C VAL A 356 2.94 2.89 -23.39
N ARG A 357 1.62 2.75 -23.67
CA ARG A 357 0.99 3.35 -24.84
C ARG A 357 0.66 4.83 -24.68
N ASP A 358 0.26 5.27 -23.47
CA ASP A 358 0.01 6.69 -23.22
C ASP A 358 1.35 7.42 -23.00
N PRO A 359 1.76 8.32 -23.92
CA PRO A 359 3.06 9.01 -23.80
C PRO A 359 3.19 9.81 -22.50
N ARG A 360 2.07 10.39 -22.00
CA ARG A 360 2.08 11.19 -20.78
C ARG A 360 2.33 10.32 -19.55
N VAL A 361 1.64 9.16 -19.47
CA VAL A 361 1.81 8.21 -18.38
C VAL A 361 3.22 7.62 -18.43
N ARG A 362 3.67 7.17 -19.61
CA ARG A 362 5.00 6.61 -19.82
C ARG A 362 6.10 7.59 -19.41
N ASP A 363 6.02 8.85 -19.88
CA ASP A 363 7.05 9.85 -19.62
C ASP A 363 7.05 10.27 -18.14
N GLN A 364 5.88 10.32 -17.48
CA GLN A 364 5.78 10.56 -16.04
C GLN A 364 6.37 9.40 -15.23
N LEU A 365 6.04 8.15 -15.56
CA LEU A 365 6.61 6.98 -14.90
C LEU A 365 8.13 6.89 -15.13
N ALA A 366 8.62 7.26 -16.32
CA ALA A 366 10.05 7.31 -16.61
C ALA A 366 10.76 8.38 -15.77
N ARG A 367 10.15 9.56 -15.55
CA ARG A 367 10.68 10.57 -14.64
C ARG A 367 10.76 10.06 -13.21
N GLN A 368 9.68 9.47 -12.70
CA GLN A 368 9.64 8.88 -11.36
C GLN A 368 10.70 7.78 -11.17
N ALA A 369 10.88 6.93 -12.18
CA ALA A 369 11.93 5.91 -12.16
C ALA A 369 13.34 6.51 -12.10
N LYS A 370 13.61 7.59 -12.84
CA LYS A 370 14.88 8.31 -12.78
C LYS A 370 15.10 8.98 -11.42
N GLU A 371 14.06 9.54 -10.81
CA GLU A 371 14.13 10.11 -9.47
C GLU A 371 14.44 9.05 -8.42
N GLU A 372 13.81 7.87 -8.50
CA GLU A 372 14.10 6.72 -7.62
C GLU A 372 15.56 6.25 -7.82
N GLU A 373 16.05 6.17 -9.06
CA GLU A 373 17.42 5.79 -9.38
C GLU A 373 18.44 6.82 -8.87
N ALA A 374 18.19 8.11 -9.10
CA ALA A 374 19.01 9.20 -8.60
C ALA A 374 19.04 9.23 -7.07
N PHE A 375 17.89 9.05 -6.41
CA PHE A 375 17.82 8.94 -4.96
C PHE A 375 18.66 7.76 -4.45
N ARG A 376 18.59 6.60 -5.10
CA ARG A 376 19.37 5.42 -4.71
C ARG A 376 20.86 5.63 -4.88
N ALA A 377 21.30 6.26 -5.97
CA ALA A 377 22.71 6.54 -6.26
C ALA A 377 23.32 7.60 -5.32
N ALA A 378 22.49 8.51 -4.80
CA ALA A 378 22.94 9.53 -3.86
C ALA A 378 23.40 8.91 -2.52
N PRO A 379 24.42 9.47 -1.86
CA PRO A 379 24.83 9.03 -0.54
C PRO A 379 23.69 9.21 0.47
N PHE A 380 23.75 8.44 1.57
CA PHE A 380 22.80 8.62 2.66
C PHE A 380 23.00 10.00 3.28
N SER A 381 21.93 10.76 3.35
CA SER A 381 21.87 12.03 4.08
C SER A 381 20.68 11.95 5.03
N PRO A 382 20.91 11.96 6.36
CA PRO A 382 19.82 12.08 7.31
C PRO A 382 19.12 13.43 7.07
N LEU A 383 17.80 13.45 7.03
CA LEU A 383 17.06 14.69 7.10
C LEU A 383 17.47 15.36 8.42
N ARG A 384 18.25 16.44 8.34
CA ARG A 384 18.48 17.27 9.51
C ARG A 384 17.10 17.77 9.94
N THR A 385 16.62 17.32 11.08
CA THR A 385 15.63 18.09 11.83
C THR A 385 16.26 19.47 12.00
N ARG A 386 15.61 20.51 11.50
CA ARG A 386 15.90 21.88 11.91
C ARG A 386 15.60 21.93 13.41
N THR A 387 16.56 21.52 14.20
CA THR A 387 16.60 21.82 15.60
C THR A 387 16.88 23.32 15.70
N SER A 388 16.24 23.96 16.64
CA SER A 388 16.45 25.39 16.97
C SER A 388 17.93 25.80 17.19
N GLU A 389 18.84 24.84 17.21
CA GLU A 389 20.30 25.04 17.26
C GLU A 389 20.88 25.65 15.97
N SER A 390 20.32 25.35 14.78
CA SER A 390 20.79 25.99 13.55
C SER A 390 20.36 27.47 13.44
N ASN A 391 19.28 27.85 14.11
CA ASN A 391 18.89 29.26 14.19
C ASN A 391 19.76 30.04 15.19
N ILE A 392 20.34 29.36 16.18
CA ILE A 392 21.25 30.00 17.16
C ILE A 392 22.66 30.19 16.56
N GLU A 393 23.14 29.24 15.75
CA GLU A 393 24.44 29.40 15.07
C GLU A 393 24.36 30.46 13.97
N ASP A 394 23.28 30.51 13.18
CA ASP A 394 23.06 31.53 12.15
C ASP A 394 22.78 32.93 12.76
N GLU A 395 22.14 33.04 13.96
CA GLU A 395 21.98 34.30 14.68
C GLU A 395 23.31 34.74 15.35
N VAL A 396 24.11 33.82 15.85
CA VAL A 396 25.41 34.12 16.50
C VAL A 396 26.46 34.54 15.45
N GLU A 397 26.50 33.91 14.25
CA GLU A 397 27.35 34.37 13.15
C GLU A 397 26.86 35.72 12.57
N GLY A 398 25.54 35.92 12.45
CA GLY A 398 24.97 37.19 11.98
C GLY A 398 25.18 38.37 12.93
N ASP A 399 25.23 38.13 14.25
CA ASP A 399 25.52 39.16 15.26
C ASP A 399 27.02 39.41 15.40
N ALA A 400 27.89 38.40 15.21
CA ALA A 400 29.33 38.56 15.20
C ALA A 400 29.79 39.46 14.05
N ASP A 401 29.20 39.29 12.86
CA ASP A 401 29.46 40.16 11.70
C ASP A 401 28.89 41.57 11.86
N ARG A 402 27.79 41.75 12.60
CA ARG A 402 27.23 43.06 12.92
C ARG A 402 28.04 43.82 13.99
N VAL A 403 28.59 43.14 14.95
CA VAL A 403 29.45 43.75 16.00
C VAL A 403 30.82 44.13 15.41
N ALA A 404 31.34 43.36 14.46
CA ALA A 404 32.60 43.67 13.77
C ALA A 404 32.48 44.84 12.79
N ALA A 405 31.25 45.17 12.32
CA ALA A 405 31.00 46.30 11.43
C ALA A 405 30.68 47.63 12.15
N SER A 406 30.50 47.62 13.50
CA SER A 406 30.13 48.82 14.28
C SER A 406 31.26 49.60 14.89
N ASP A 407 32.51 49.10 14.87
CA ASP A 407 33.68 49.78 15.50
C ASP A 407 34.49 50.69 14.58
N GLY A 408 33.95 51.09 13.43
CA GLY A 408 34.72 51.90 12.47
C GLY A 408 33.97 53.09 11.86
N ALA A 409 33.29 53.96 12.63
CA ALA A 409 33.07 55.35 12.20
C ALA A 409 32.36 56.16 13.30
N GLY A 410 33.11 56.97 14.00
CA GLY A 410 32.63 58.03 14.86
C GLY A 410 32.28 59.27 14.04
N GLY A 411 31.20 59.95 14.35
CA GLY A 411 31.00 61.32 13.89
C GLY A 411 29.56 61.81 13.66
N ASN A 412 29.05 62.52 14.71
CA ASN A 412 28.13 63.68 14.68
C ASN A 412 26.65 63.59 14.22
N LEU A 413 25.78 63.60 15.22
CA LEU A 413 24.74 64.64 15.57
C LEU A 413 23.96 65.35 14.44
N ARG A 414 22.72 65.20 14.30
CA ARG A 414 21.52 65.87 14.84
C ARG A 414 20.31 65.82 13.89
N PRO A 415 19.08 66.12 14.35
CA PRO A 415 17.85 65.56 13.86
C PRO A 415 17.01 66.55 13.03
N SER A 416 16.04 66.11 12.28
CA SER A 416 14.76 66.83 12.20
C SER A 416 13.82 66.38 11.08
N ALA A 417 12.55 66.21 11.47
CA ALA A 417 11.33 66.57 10.76
C ALA A 417 10.84 65.72 9.57
N SER A 418 9.76 65.00 9.80
CA SER A 418 8.64 64.93 8.84
C SER A 418 8.07 66.31 8.54
N PRO A 419 7.43 66.60 7.41
CA PRO A 419 6.08 66.11 7.12
C PRO A 419 5.68 65.96 5.62
N GLN A 420 4.58 65.22 5.44
CA GLN A 420 3.43 65.46 4.53
C GLN A 420 3.63 65.71 3.03
N SER A 421 3.03 64.94 2.19
CA SER A 421 1.75 65.14 1.47
C SER A 421 1.74 64.45 0.12
N SER A 422 0.65 63.77 -0.16
CA SER A 422 0.19 63.31 -1.47
C SER A 422 0.02 64.49 -2.46
N PRO A 423 -0.05 64.26 -3.80
CA PRO A 423 -1.26 63.69 -4.38
C PRO A 423 -1.07 62.76 -5.62
N SER A 424 -2.03 61.87 -5.69
CA SER A 424 -2.68 61.27 -6.85
C SER A 424 -2.18 61.58 -8.26
N THR A 425 -1.83 60.54 -9.01
CA THR A 425 -2.19 60.47 -10.44
C THR A 425 -2.53 59.01 -10.78
N SER A 426 -3.77 58.85 -11.21
CA SER A 426 -4.34 57.65 -11.77
C SER A 426 -3.62 57.21 -13.05
N ALA A 427 -3.09 56.00 -13.05
CA ALA A 427 -2.80 55.28 -14.28
C ALA A 427 -3.35 53.86 -14.12
N SER A 428 -4.37 53.54 -14.87
CA SER A 428 -4.91 52.18 -15.02
C SER A 428 -3.81 51.23 -15.49
N PRO A 429 -3.65 50.04 -14.88
CA PRO A 429 -2.74 49.06 -15.41
C PRO A 429 -3.28 48.46 -16.73
N PRO A 430 -2.41 48.06 -17.65
CA PRO A 430 -2.83 47.47 -18.92
C PRO A 430 -3.57 46.17 -18.65
N GLN A 431 -4.78 46.04 -19.18
CA GLN A 431 -5.53 44.80 -19.24
C GLN A 431 -4.75 43.83 -20.13
N THR A 432 -4.03 42.89 -19.51
CA THR A 432 -3.48 41.74 -20.20
C THR A 432 -4.65 40.87 -20.64
N VAL A 433 -4.92 40.86 -21.93
CA VAL A 433 -5.88 39.95 -22.56
C VAL A 433 -5.35 38.54 -22.39
N VAL A 434 -5.85 37.86 -21.37
CA VAL A 434 -5.53 36.44 -21.12
C VAL A 434 -6.06 35.62 -22.28
N SER A 435 -5.17 35.01 -23.05
CA SER A 435 -5.51 34.07 -24.13
C SER A 435 -6.23 32.87 -23.50
N ALA A 436 -7.54 32.76 -23.69
CA ALA A 436 -8.47 31.82 -23.04
C ALA A 436 -8.23 30.32 -23.39
N THR A 437 -7.11 29.96 -24.01
CA THR A 437 -6.88 28.62 -24.56
C THR A 437 -5.86 27.77 -23.83
N SER A 438 -4.92 28.36 -23.09
CA SER A 438 -3.90 27.61 -22.33
C SER A 438 -4.05 27.85 -20.82
N PRO A 439 -3.81 26.82 -20.00
CA PRO A 439 -3.79 26.97 -18.55
C PRO A 439 -2.61 27.85 -18.11
N PRO A 440 -2.77 28.72 -17.10
CA PRO A 440 -1.67 29.49 -16.50
C PRO A 440 -0.56 28.57 -15.96
N ASP A 441 0.69 29.02 -15.99
CA ASP A 441 1.82 28.25 -15.45
C ASP A 441 1.68 28.00 -13.95
N SER A 442 1.15 28.98 -13.22
CA SER A 442 0.81 28.85 -11.80
C SER A 442 -0.26 27.78 -11.53
N TYR A 443 -1.23 27.59 -12.45
CA TYR A 443 -2.18 26.47 -12.41
C TYR A 443 -1.50 25.13 -12.68
N ILE A 444 -0.65 25.06 -13.69
CA ILE A 444 0.07 23.84 -14.03
C ILE A 444 0.92 23.38 -12.86
N THR A 445 1.60 24.31 -12.20
CA THR A 445 2.50 24.04 -11.08
C THR A 445 1.75 23.58 -9.82
N ASN A 446 0.64 24.23 -9.48
CA ASN A 446 0.02 24.05 -8.16
C ASN A 446 -1.30 23.28 -8.15
N CYS A 447 -2.03 23.22 -9.27
CA CYS A 447 -3.39 22.70 -9.33
C CYS A 447 -3.55 21.47 -10.22
N SER A 448 -2.71 21.35 -11.27
CA SER A 448 -2.86 20.33 -12.32
C SER A 448 -2.70 18.92 -11.80
N GLY A 449 -1.92 18.70 -10.74
CA GLY A 449 -1.70 17.38 -10.12
C GLY A 449 -2.97 16.74 -9.60
N CYS A 450 -3.89 17.57 -9.07
CA CYS A 450 -5.18 17.11 -8.55
C CYS A 450 -6.31 17.27 -9.56
N HIS A 451 -6.33 18.41 -10.28
CA HIS A 451 -7.45 18.76 -11.14
C HIS A 451 -7.23 18.46 -12.63
N GLY A 452 -6.05 17.92 -13.00
CA GLY A 452 -5.65 17.65 -14.37
C GLY A 452 -5.22 18.91 -15.12
N THR A 453 -4.35 18.77 -16.11
CA THR A 453 -3.75 19.88 -16.87
C THR A 453 -4.75 20.79 -17.61
N ARG A 454 -5.98 20.31 -17.79
CA ARG A 454 -7.09 21.06 -18.44
C ARG A 454 -8.29 21.23 -17.51
N GLY A 455 -8.16 21.01 -16.21
CA GLY A 455 -9.27 21.06 -15.26
C GLY A 455 -10.29 19.92 -15.41
N GLN A 456 -9.92 18.83 -16.07
CA GLN A 456 -10.80 17.67 -16.32
C GLN A 456 -11.05 16.82 -15.06
N GLY A 457 -10.29 17.05 -14.00
CA GLY A 457 -10.28 16.23 -12.79
C GLY A 457 -9.45 14.96 -12.97
N VAL A 458 -8.79 14.56 -11.89
CA VAL A 458 -8.09 13.26 -11.77
C VAL A 458 -8.69 12.56 -10.55
N PHE A 459 -9.28 11.38 -10.73
CA PHE A 459 -9.88 10.67 -9.60
C PHE A 459 -8.88 10.51 -8.44
N PRO A 460 -9.28 10.82 -7.19
CA PRO A 460 -10.62 11.18 -6.69
C PRO A 460 -10.98 12.68 -6.72
N PHE A 461 -10.16 13.52 -7.33
CA PHE A 461 -10.31 14.97 -7.31
C PHE A 461 -11.34 15.47 -8.34
N PRO A 462 -12.14 16.49 -7.98
CA PRO A 462 -13.22 16.97 -8.83
C PRO A 462 -12.68 17.70 -10.07
N ARG A 463 -13.42 17.59 -11.17
CA ARG A 463 -13.21 18.42 -12.35
C ARG A 463 -13.59 19.88 -12.08
N LEU A 464 -12.84 20.79 -12.68
CA LEU A 464 -13.08 22.22 -12.63
C LEU A 464 -13.92 22.73 -13.82
N ILE A 465 -14.02 21.95 -14.89
CA ILE A 465 -14.82 22.28 -16.09
C ILE A 465 -16.29 22.46 -15.69
N GLY A 466 -16.83 23.65 -15.92
CA GLY A 466 -18.20 24.02 -15.59
C GLY A 466 -18.44 24.23 -14.08
N VAL A 467 -17.41 24.45 -13.28
CA VAL A 467 -17.54 24.68 -11.84
C VAL A 467 -18.31 25.96 -11.54
N THR A 468 -18.17 26.98 -12.36
CA THR A 468 -18.88 28.27 -12.21
C THR A 468 -20.40 28.19 -12.43
N SER A 469 -20.91 27.09 -12.97
CA SER A 469 -22.36 26.85 -13.03
C SER A 469 -22.98 26.47 -11.68
N LYS A 470 -22.17 26.27 -10.63
CA LYS A 470 -22.62 25.92 -9.28
C LYS A 470 -22.79 27.21 -8.42
N PRO A 471 -23.73 27.20 -7.44
CA PRO A 471 -23.85 28.30 -6.50
C PRO A 471 -22.55 28.54 -5.74
N ARG A 472 -22.23 29.81 -5.44
CA ARG A 472 -21.01 30.25 -4.73
C ARG A 472 -19.72 29.79 -5.41
N ARG A 473 -19.64 29.99 -6.74
CA ARG A 473 -18.46 29.66 -7.56
C ARG A 473 -18.20 30.75 -8.59
N SER A 474 -18.38 32.02 -8.20
CA SER A 474 -17.92 33.17 -8.98
C SER A 474 -16.39 33.19 -9.07
N VAL A 475 -15.80 34.08 -9.84
CA VAL A 475 -14.34 34.26 -9.89
C VAL A 475 -13.79 34.63 -8.51
N GLU A 476 -14.50 35.48 -7.79
CA GLU A 476 -14.15 35.91 -6.43
C GLU A 476 -14.25 34.73 -5.45
N ASP A 477 -15.30 33.91 -5.56
CA ASP A 477 -15.43 32.70 -4.75
C ASP A 477 -14.30 31.70 -5.04
N LEU A 478 -13.85 31.56 -6.31
CA LEU A 478 -12.74 30.70 -6.66
C LEU A 478 -11.42 31.21 -6.07
N VAL A 479 -11.18 32.49 -6.04
CA VAL A 479 -10.02 33.08 -5.34
C VAL A 479 -10.12 32.82 -3.84
N GLY A 480 -11.31 33.00 -3.25
CA GLY A 480 -11.56 32.69 -1.84
C GLY A 480 -11.30 31.20 -1.52
N ILE A 481 -11.72 30.30 -2.40
CA ILE A 481 -11.47 28.85 -2.27
C ILE A 481 -9.98 28.52 -2.35
N ILE A 482 -9.23 29.19 -3.21
CA ILE A 482 -7.78 28.98 -3.32
C ILE A 482 -7.08 29.45 -2.03
N ASN A 483 -7.57 30.54 -1.42
CA ASN A 483 -7.04 31.08 -0.18
C ASN A 483 -7.42 30.24 1.05
N ASP A 484 -8.71 29.98 1.23
CA ASP A 484 -9.24 29.22 2.36
C ASP A 484 -10.34 28.25 1.91
N PRO A 485 -9.98 27.06 1.47
CA PRO A 485 -10.95 26.04 1.08
C PRO A 485 -11.89 25.62 2.21
N ALA A 486 -11.47 25.80 3.49
CA ALA A 486 -12.27 25.44 4.66
C ALA A 486 -13.52 26.29 4.79
N ALA A 487 -13.40 27.58 4.54
CA ALA A 487 -14.53 28.53 4.57
C ALA A 487 -15.63 28.16 3.57
N TYR A 488 -15.29 27.40 2.53
CA TYR A 488 -16.21 26.91 1.49
C TYR A 488 -16.60 25.44 1.65
N GLY A 489 -16.27 24.81 2.78
CA GLY A 489 -16.60 23.42 3.09
C GLY A 489 -15.84 22.39 2.24
N LEU A 490 -14.69 22.74 1.69
CA LEU A 490 -13.89 21.90 0.80
C LEU A 490 -12.68 21.25 1.47
N GLN A 491 -12.44 21.53 2.74
CA GLN A 491 -11.43 20.80 3.52
C GLN A 491 -11.93 19.40 3.92
N PRO A 492 -11.03 18.45 4.04
CA PRO A 492 -9.56 18.51 4.00
C PRO A 492 -8.93 18.16 2.64
N THR A 493 -9.68 18.09 1.56
CA THR A 493 -9.19 17.56 0.27
C THR A 493 -8.41 18.58 -0.57
N MET A 494 -8.60 19.87 -0.33
CA MET A 494 -7.89 20.95 -1.02
C MET A 494 -7.06 21.74 0.00
N PRO A 495 -5.73 21.84 -0.13
CA PRO A 495 -4.89 22.64 0.76
C PRO A 495 -5.13 24.15 0.52
N SER A 496 -4.87 24.98 1.53
CA SER A 496 -4.81 26.42 1.38
C SER A 496 -3.55 26.84 0.60
N PHE A 497 -3.73 27.78 -0.33
CA PHE A 497 -2.64 28.39 -1.11
C PHE A 497 -2.47 29.89 -0.77
N ALA A 498 -2.99 30.33 0.37
CA ALA A 498 -2.96 31.73 0.77
C ALA A 498 -1.56 32.35 0.69
N THR A 499 -0.53 31.66 1.16
CA THR A 499 0.86 32.12 1.20
C THR A 499 1.75 31.56 0.08
N LYS A 500 1.25 30.60 -0.73
CA LYS A 500 2.04 29.87 -1.73
C LYS A 500 1.92 30.45 -3.15
N ILE A 501 0.83 31.14 -3.43
CA ILE A 501 0.52 31.68 -4.76
C ILE A 501 0.23 33.16 -4.59
N SER A 502 0.76 34.00 -5.51
CA SER A 502 0.51 35.44 -5.50
C SER A 502 -0.98 35.74 -5.75
N ASP A 503 -1.50 36.87 -5.27
CA ASP A 503 -2.90 37.23 -5.47
C ASP A 503 -3.24 37.52 -6.95
N GLU A 504 -2.24 37.88 -7.75
CA GLU A 504 -2.36 38.04 -9.20
C GLU A 504 -2.53 36.68 -9.86
N ASP A 505 -1.67 35.70 -9.57
CA ASP A 505 -1.77 34.33 -10.08
C ASP A 505 -3.06 33.64 -9.67
N LYS A 506 -3.54 33.87 -8.43
CA LYS A 506 -4.84 33.33 -7.96
C LYS A 506 -6.00 33.85 -8.80
N ARG A 507 -5.99 35.13 -9.14
CA ARG A 507 -7.01 35.75 -10.01
C ARG A 507 -6.91 35.20 -11.44
N GLU A 508 -5.72 35.03 -11.96
CA GLU A 508 -5.49 34.44 -13.28
C GLU A 508 -5.99 33.00 -13.36
N ILE A 509 -5.68 32.17 -12.36
CA ILE A 509 -6.19 30.80 -12.23
C ILE A 509 -7.72 30.81 -12.17
N ALA A 510 -8.31 31.64 -11.32
CA ALA A 510 -9.77 31.71 -11.15
C ALA A 510 -10.47 32.16 -12.45
N ALA A 511 -9.91 33.16 -13.14
CA ALA A 511 -10.43 33.64 -14.42
C ALA A 511 -10.34 32.55 -15.51
N TRP A 512 -9.22 31.83 -15.59
CA TRP A 512 -9.06 30.71 -16.52
C TRP A 512 -10.07 29.59 -16.21
N ILE A 513 -10.25 29.20 -14.94
CA ILE A 513 -11.23 28.18 -14.53
C ILE A 513 -12.67 28.62 -14.93
N ALA A 514 -12.98 29.91 -14.80
CA ALA A 514 -14.31 30.44 -15.10
C ALA A 514 -14.71 30.28 -16.57
N VAL A 515 -13.75 30.31 -17.49
CA VAL A 515 -14.00 30.14 -18.95
C VAL A 515 -14.00 28.68 -19.41
N LEU A 516 -13.67 27.70 -18.53
CA LEU A 516 -13.71 26.29 -18.86
C LEU A 516 -15.14 25.80 -19.06
N LYS A 517 -15.59 25.71 -20.31
CA LYS A 517 -16.93 25.20 -20.67
C LYS A 517 -16.93 23.69 -20.90
N LYS A 518 -18.07 23.05 -20.58
CA LYS A 518 -18.34 21.70 -21.05
C LYS A 518 -18.43 21.72 -22.58
N ARG A 519 -17.51 21.05 -23.25
CA ARG A 519 -17.69 20.67 -24.66
C ARG A 519 -18.59 19.46 -24.76
#